data_011fef5cb11f7868f7f93e48c5a797c8
#
_entry.id   011fef5cb11f7868f7f93e48c5a797c8
#
_cell.length_a   1.000
_cell.length_b   1.000
_cell.length_c   1.000
_cell.angle_alpha   90.00
_cell.angle_beta   90.00
_cell.angle_gamma   90.00
#
_symmetry.space_group_name_H-M   'P 1'
#
loop_
_entity.id
_entity.type
_entity.pdbx_description
1 polymer ?
#
loop_
_entity_poly.entity_id
_entity_poly.type
_entity_poly.pdbx_seq_one_letter_code
_entity_poly.pdbx_strand_id
1 'polypeptide(L)'
;AQRDGDHYIVNGSKIWTTHAHLADHIFCLVRTNVGSKPQEGISFLLIDMAAPGVHVEPIITMAGDHEVNQVFFTDVRVPVANRIGEEDKGWSYAKYLLEFERGGGFSAHRVRHELDNLMGLVAAAHTIDPQFDRHGDIARRVARIEIDLKALEITELRILSAVSGGGNPGPESSILKIATVNLEQAINEMSVEVLGYAAFEMNPVAQGNPVRADYVSSVVPRYLNNRAAS
;
A
#
# COMPACT_ATOMS: atom_id res chain seq x y z
N ALA A 1 -7.35 22.76 13.10
CA ALA A 1 -6.69 23.99 12.64
C ALA A 1 -7.56 25.21 12.98
N GLN A 2 -6.93 26.28 13.45
CA GLN A 2 -7.61 27.55 13.71
C GLN A 2 -7.05 28.62 12.78
N ARG A 3 -7.91 29.42 12.18
CA ARG A 3 -7.48 30.52 11.32
C ARG A 3 -6.98 31.69 12.13
N ASP A 4 -5.78 32.19 11.84
CA ASP A 4 -5.15 33.36 12.40
C ASP A 4 -4.66 34.27 11.25
N GLY A 5 -5.52 35.23 10.86
CA GLY A 5 -5.26 36.14 9.75
C GLY A 5 -5.08 35.40 8.42
N ASP A 6 -3.88 35.46 7.87
CA ASP A 6 -3.48 34.83 6.61
C ASP A 6 -2.86 33.43 6.78
N HIS A 7 -2.92 32.85 7.98
CA HIS A 7 -2.43 31.53 8.31
C HIS A 7 -3.48 30.69 9.02
N TYR A 8 -3.24 29.37 9.02
CA TYR A 8 -3.83 28.41 9.94
C TYR A 8 -2.81 27.99 10.98
N ILE A 9 -3.23 27.86 12.24
CA ILE A 9 -2.44 27.22 13.30
C ILE A 9 -2.92 25.81 13.43
N VAL A 10 -2.06 24.85 13.13
CA VAL A 10 -2.39 23.42 13.07
C VAL A 10 -1.84 22.70 14.29
N ASN A 11 -2.72 21.97 15.00
CA ASN A 11 -2.38 21.15 16.14
C ASN A 11 -3.01 19.76 15.98
N GLY A 12 -2.26 18.71 16.32
CA GLY A 12 -2.76 17.33 16.29
C GLY A 12 -1.71 16.34 15.78
N SER A 13 -2.18 15.17 15.31
CA SER A 13 -1.27 14.16 14.77
C SER A 13 -1.92 13.35 13.66
N LYS A 14 -1.08 12.74 12.84
CA LYS A 14 -1.43 11.71 11.84
C LYS A 14 -0.59 10.46 12.10
N ILE A 15 -1.17 9.30 11.87
CA ILE A 15 -0.48 8.01 12.03
C ILE A 15 -0.55 7.22 10.73
N TRP A 16 0.36 6.29 10.57
CA TRP A 16 0.50 5.44 9.38
C TRP A 16 0.84 6.23 8.11
N THR A 17 1.52 7.36 8.27
CA THR A 17 1.91 8.20 7.13
C THR A 17 3.12 7.61 6.43
N THR A 18 2.87 7.01 5.26
CA THR A 18 3.91 6.40 4.44
C THR A 18 4.92 7.44 3.98
N HIS A 19 6.21 7.13 4.16
CA HIS A 19 7.36 7.95 3.73
C HIS A 19 7.37 9.40 4.24
N ALA A 20 6.69 9.71 5.35
CA ALA A 20 6.69 11.08 5.91
C ALA A 20 8.10 11.61 6.23
N HIS A 21 9.03 10.72 6.58
CA HIS A 21 10.44 11.06 6.86
C HIS A 21 11.26 11.43 5.61
N LEU A 22 10.70 11.20 4.41
CA LEU A 22 11.32 11.51 3.12
C LEU A 22 10.58 12.62 2.37
N ALA A 23 9.38 12.99 2.84
CA ALA A 23 8.50 13.91 2.14
C ALA A 23 8.83 15.36 2.45
N ASP A 24 8.82 16.23 1.43
CA ASP A 24 8.92 17.69 1.61
C ASP A 24 7.60 18.30 2.07
N HIS A 25 6.48 17.71 1.67
CA HIS A 25 5.14 18.21 1.99
C HIS A 25 4.19 17.08 2.34
N ILE A 26 3.20 17.40 3.18
CA ILE A 26 2.06 16.52 3.46
C ILE A 26 0.76 17.22 3.09
N PHE A 27 -0.11 16.57 2.34
CA PHE A 27 -1.50 17.01 2.23
C PHE A 27 -2.29 16.48 3.43
N CYS A 28 -2.95 17.37 4.13
CA CYS A 28 -3.53 17.08 5.44
C CYS A 28 -4.99 17.53 5.52
N LEU A 29 -5.88 16.61 5.85
CA LEU A 29 -7.23 16.95 6.26
C LEU A 29 -7.22 17.45 7.70
N VAL A 30 -7.68 18.68 7.90
CA VAL A 30 -7.74 19.34 9.20
C VAL A 30 -9.16 19.80 9.49
N ARG A 31 -9.55 19.83 10.75
CA ARG A 31 -10.82 20.41 11.17
C ARG A 31 -10.69 21.90 11.35
N THR A 32 -11.37 22.66 10.52
CA THR A 32 -11.43 24.12 10.58
C THR A 32 -12.68 24.65 11.22
N ASN A 33 -13.77 23.84 11.20
CA ASN A 33 -15.06 24.22 11.78
C ASN A 33 -15.79 22.99 12.32
N VAL A 34 -16.79 23.20 13.17
CA VAL A 34 -17.65 22.15 13.71
C VAL A 34 -19.00 22.22 13.01
N GLY A 35 -19.24 21.26 12.09
CA GLY A 35 -20.53 21.12 11.38
C GLY A 35 -21.48 20.17 12.10
N SER A 36 -22.66 19.98 11.53
CA SER A 36 -23.69 19.06 12.05
C SER A 36 -23.33 17.59 11.83
N LYS A 37 -22.46 17.30 10.87
CA LYS A 37 -21.97 15.95 10.54
C LYS A 37 -20.45 15.88 10.69
N PRO A 38 -19.89 14.69 11.02
CA PRO A 38 -18.45 14.53 11.24
C PRO A 38 -17.56 14.96 10.07
N GLN A 39 -18.05 14.87 8.84
CA GLN A 39 -17.31 15.23 7.63
C GLN A 39 -17.44 16.72 7.25
N GLU A 40 -18.34 17.49 7.89
CA GLU A 40 -18.46 18.93 7.69
C GLU A 40 -17.39 19.69 8.46
N GLY A 41 -16.95 20.85 7.97
CA GLY A 41 -15.93 21.67 8.63
C GLY A 41 -14.52 21.09 8.54
N ILE A 42 -14.24 20.29 7.50
CA ILE A 42 -12.90 19.77 7.19
C ILE A 42 -12.33 20.55 6.01
N SER A 43 -11.12 21.06 6.16
CA SER A 43 -10.34 21.70 5.09
C SER A 43 -9.15 20.83 4.69
N PHE A 44 -8.62 21.07 3.49
CA PHE A 44 -7.50 20.33 2.94
C PHE A 44 -6.31 21.29 2.82
N LEU A 45 -5.23 21.04 3.57
CA LEU A 45 -4.04 21.89 3.59
C LEU A 45 -2.83 21.14 3.04
N LEU A 46 -1.96 21.86 2.36
CA LEU A 46 -0.61 21.42 2.03
C LEU A 46 0.35 22.00 3.07
N ILE A 47 0.99 21.15 3.86
CA ILE A 47 1.87 21.53 4.96
C ILE A 47 3.30 21.17 4.59
N ASP A 48 4.21 22.13 4.75
CA ASP A 48 5.65 21.93 4.62
C ASP A 48 6.15 21.07 5.80
N MET A 49 6.80 19.95 5.50
CA MET A 49 7.33 19.03 6.52
C MET A 49 8.54 19.59 7.27
N ALA A 50 9.20 20.63 6.73
CA ALA A 50 10.27 21.36 7.39
C ALA A 50 9.76 22.52 8.26
N ALA A 51 8.43 22.78 8.29
CA ALA A 51 7.87 23.87 9.08
C ALA A 51 8.13 23.66 10.59
N PRO A 52 8.44 24.73 11.33
CA PRO A 52 8.55 24.66 12.80
C PRO A 52 7.29 24.05 13.43
N GLY A 53 7.49 23.10 14.35
CA GLY A 53 6.40 22.41 15.03
C GLY A 53 5.95 21.12 14.35
N VAL A 54 6.48 20.78 13.17
CA VAL A 54 6.31 19.43 12.58
C VAL A 54 7.36 18.49 13.16
N HIS A 55 6.92 17.34 13.65
CA HIS A 55 7.79 16.29 14.16
C HIS A 55 7.36 14.94 13.61
N VAL A 56 8.31 14.14 13.11
CA VAL A 56 8.07 12.81 12.52
C VAL A 56 8.70 11.74 13.38
N GLU A 57 7.88 10.80 13.85
CA GLU A 57 8.31 9.63 14.62
C GLU A 57 8.23 8.37 13.76
N PRO A 58 9.29 7.55 13.68
CA PRO A 58 9.26 6.30 12.93
C PRO A 58 8.36 5.26 13.60
N ILE A 59 7.67 4.48 12.78
CA ILE A 59 6.99 3.25 13.19
C ILE A 59 7.70 2.09 12.50
N ILE A 60 8.38 1.26 13.28
CA ILE A 60 9.02 0.04 12.76
C ILE A 60 7.93 -1.01 12.63
N THR A 61 7.73 -1.53 11.41
CA THR A 61 6.71 -2.53 11.11
C THR A 61 7.13 -3.93 11.58
N MET A 62 6.20 -4.90 11.51
CA MET A 62 6.55 -6.31 11.74
C MET A 62 7.54 -6.85 10.71
N ALA A 63 7.64 -6.22 9.54
CA ALA A 63 8.63 -6.56 8.51
C ALA A 63 10.06 -6.11 8.88
N GLY A 64 10.20 -5.29 9.92
CA GLY A 64 11.47 -4.73 10.39
C GLY A 64 11.91 -3.47 9.66
N ASP A 65 11.07 -2.91 8.79
CA ASP A 65 11.33 -1.72 8.01
C ASP A 65 10.75 -0.43 8.63
N HIS A 66 11.21 0.71 8.13
CA HIS A 66 10.71 2.03 8.44
C HIS A 66 10.03 2.63 7.20
N GLU A 67 8.80 2.24 6.94
CA GLU A 67 7.99 2.77 5.85
C GLU A 67 7.00 3.82 6.33
N VAL A 68 6.36 3.56 7.47
CA VAL A 68 5.27 4.39 8.01
C VAL A 68 5.70 5.17 9.25
N ASN A 69 5.01 6.27 9.49
CA ASN A 69 5.37 7.24 10.53
C ASN A 69 4.13 7.74 11.27
N GLN A 70 4.36 8.24 12.47
CA GLN A 70 3.46 9.17 13.13
C GLN A 70 4.00 10.60 12.94
N VAL A 71 3.13 11.52 12.53
CA VAL A 71 3.47 12.93 12.32
C VAL A 71 2.70 13.77 13.31
N PHE A 72 3.42 14.60 14.07
CA PHE A 72 2.87 15.52 15.06
C PHE A 72 2.95 16.95 14.55
N PHE A 73 1.93 17.73 14.86
CA PHE A 73 1.84 19.15 14.56
C PHE A 73 1.61 19.90 15.87
N THR A 74 2.51 20.83 16.20
CA THR A 74 2.41 21.67 17.40
C THR A 74 2.56 23.12 16.96
N ASP A 75 1.45 23.86 17.00
CA ASP A 75 1.35 25.26 16.59
C ASP A 75 1.95 25.55 15.20
N VAL A 76 1.81 24.59 14.26
CA VAL A 76 2.35 24.71 12.90
C VAL A 76 1.60 25.79 12.13
N ARG A 77 2.32 26.81 11.67
CA ARG A 77 1.76 27.91 10.87
C ARG A 77 1.74 27.52 9.40
N VAL A 78 0.55 27.43 8.84
CA VAL A 78 0.34 27.07 7.43
C VAL A 78 -0.35 28.23 6.72
N PRO A 79 0.25 28.82 5.66
CA PRO A 79 -0.38 29.90 4.91
C PRO A 79 -1.76 29.52 4.35
N VAL A 80 -2.71 30.44 4.39
CA VAL A 80 -4.06 30.21 3.77
C VAL A 80 -3.92 29.90 2.27
N ALA A 81 -2.88 30.41 1.61
CA ALA A 81 -2.58 30.11 0.21
C ALA A 81 -2.26 28.61 -0.05
N ASN A 82 -1.86 27.87 0.98
CA ASN A 82 -1.60 26.44 0.92
C ASN A 82 -2.87 25.59 1.14
N ARG A 83 -4.04 26.21 1.25
CA ARG A 83 -5.31 25.51 1.29
C ARG A 83 -5.69 25.03 -0.12
N ILE A 84 -5.99 23.76 -0.23
CA ILE A 84 -6.48 23.14 -1.46
C ILE A 84 -8.00 23.30 -1.52
N GLY A 85 -8.46 24.11 -2.48
CA GLY A 85 -9.89 24.39 -2.69
C GLY A 85 -10.51 25.28 -1.61
N GLU A 86 -11.80 25.12 -1.38
CA GLU A 86 -12.59 25.94 -0.45
C GLU A 86 -12.45 25.47 0.99
N GLU A 87 -12.51 26.42 1.90
CA GLU A 87 -12.55 26.11 3.35
C GLU A 87 -13.80 25.25 3.69
N ASP A 88 -13.64 24.32 4.59
CA ASP A 88 -14.68 23.38 5.04
C ASP A 88 -15.18 22.39 3.97
N LYS A 89 -14.55 22.33 2.79
CA LYS A 89 -14.90 21.41 1.68
C LYS A 89 -13.85 20.29 1.46
N GLY A 90 -12.85 20.19 2.32
CA GLY A 90 -11.74 19.24 2.20
C GLY A 90 -12.16 17.79 2.08
N TRP A 91 -13.29 17.40 2.71
CA TRP A 91 -13.83 16.05 2.58
C TRP A 91 -14.24 15.69 1.15
N SER A 92 -14.81 16.64 0.42
CA SER A 92 -15.19 16.44 -1.00
C SER A 92 -13.96 16.26 -1.88
N TYR A 93 -12.88 17.04 -1.64
CA TYR A 93 -11.61 16.90 -2.36
C TYR A 93 -10.91 15.57 -2.04
N ALA A 94 -10.95 15.14 -0.76
CA ALA A 94 -10.40 13.85 -0.38
C ALA A 94 -11.15 12.68 -1.02
N LYS A 95 -12.48 12.72 -1.10
CA LYS A 95 -13.25 11.70 -1.83
C LYS A 95 -12.87 11.62 -3.29
N TYR A 96 -12.77 12.78 -3.96
CA TYR A 96 -12.34 12.85 -5.35
C TYR A 96 -10.96 12.21 -5.55
N LEU A 97 -9.98 12.56 -4.71
CA LEU A 97 -8.65 11.96 -4.74
C LEU A 97 -8.71 10.42 -4.59
N LEU A 98 -9.48 9.94 -3.60
CA LEU A 98 -9.62 8.51 -3.33
C LEU A 98 -10.28 7.71 -4.47
N GLU A 99 -11.18 8.32 -5.23
CA GLU A 99 -11.78 7.69 -6.42
C GLU A 99 -10.70 7.37 -7.46
N PHE A 100 -9.78 8.30 -7.71
CA PHE A 100 -8.68 8.10 -8.67
C PHE A 100 -7.57 7.19 -8.11
N GLU A 101 -7.23 7.32 -6.83
CA GLU A 101 -6.25 6.45 -6.18
C GLU A 101 -6.67 4.97 -6.26
N ARG A 102 -7.94 4.68 -5.96
CA ARG A 102 -8.48 3.30 -6.01
C ARG A 102 -8.61 2.77 -7.44
N GLY A 103 -8.85 3.65 -8.41
CA GLY A 103 -8.97 3.28 -9.83
C GLY A 103 -7.64 3.25 -10.59
N GLY A 104 -6.58 3.88 -10.07
CA GLY A 104 -5.30 4.03 -10.74
C GLY A 104 -4.27 2.93 -10.44
N GLY A 105 -4.54 2.07 -9.50
CA GLY A 105 -3.64 0.99 -9.11
C GLY A 105 -3.85 -0.28 -9.94
N PHE A 106 -3.51 -0.26 -11.23
CA PHE A 106 -3.43 -1.50 -12.01
C PHE A 106 -2.34 -2.39 -11.43
N SER A 107 -2.73 -3.45 -10.77
CA SER A 107 -1.85 -4.28 -9.96
C SER A 107 -1.74 -5.72 -10.44
N ALA A 108 -2.54 -6.13 -11.44
CA ALA A 108 -2.49 -7.48 -11.98
C ALA A 108 -1.10 -7.84 -12.51
N HIS A 109 -0.39 -6.91 -13.16
CA HIS A 109 0.99 -7.13 -13.62
C HIS A 109 1.96 -7.38 -12.47
N ARG A 110 1.79 -6.72 -11.33
CA ARG A 110 2.60 -6.93 -10.12
C ARG A 110 2.32 -8.30 -9.52
N VAL A 111 1.04 -8.68 -9.40
CA VAL A 111 0.63 -10.02 -8.95
C VAL A 111 1.16 -11.10 -9.89
N ARG A 112 1.15 -10.87 -11.22
CA ARG A 112 1.75 -11.76 -12.21
C ARG A 112 3.22 -11.97 -11.93
N HIS A 113 3.97 -10.91 -11.74
CA HIS A 113 5.39 -10.98 -11.42
C HIS A 113 5.68 -11.74 -10.11
N GLU A 114 4.88 -11.51 -9.07
CA GLU A 114 4.99 -12.25 -7.81
C GLU A 114 4.69 -13.75 -7.99
N LEU A 115 3.68 -14.09 -8.82
CA LEU A 115 3.37 -15.48 -9.15
C LEU A 115 4.51 -16.14 -9.92
N ASP A 116 5.12 -15.45 -10.89
CA ASP A 116 6.28 -15.94 -11.64
C ASP A 116 7.48 -16.22 -10.71
N ASN A 117 7.70 -15.36 -9.71
CA ASN A 117 8.71 -15.58 -8.69
C ASN A 117 8.40 -16.82 -7.82
N LEU A 118 7.16 -17.00 -7.38
CA LEU A 118 6.73 -18.20 -6.66
C LEU A 118 6.95 -19.47 -7.52
N MET A 119 6.59 -19.43 -8.79
CA MET A 119 6.82 -20.55 -9.70
C MET A 119 8.32 -20.89 -9.83
N GLY A 120 9.17 -19.87 -9.83
CA GLY A 120 10.63 -20.05 -9.78
C GLY A 120 11.10 -20.74 -8.50
N LEU A 121 10.53 -20.40 -7.35
CA LEU A 121 10.81 -21.08 -6.07
C LEU A 121 10.36 -22.55 -6.10
N VAL A 122 9.16 -22.83 -6.60
CA VAL A 122 8.62 -24.18 -6.73
C VAL A 122 9.53 -25.04 -7.64
N ALA A 123 9.96 -24.50 -8.79
CA ALA A 123 10.88 -25.19 -9.70
C ALA A 123 12.24 -25.49 -9.04
N ALA A 124 12.77 -24.54 -8.27
CA ALA A 124 14.00 -24.75 -7.50
C ALA A 124 13.83 -25.82 -6.41
N ALA A 125 12.72 -25.81 -5.69
CA ALA A 125 12.41 -26.84 -4.68
C ALA A 125 12.34 -28.24 -5.29
N HIS A 126 11.70 -28.41 -6.44
CA HIS A 126 11.68 -29.68 -7.20
C HIS A 126 13.07 -30.13 -7.67
N THR A 127 13.95 -29.20 -8.00
CA THR A 127 15.34 -29.52 -8.39
C THR A 127 16.14 -30.07 -7.19
N ILE A 128 15.89 -29.54 -5.99
CA ILE A 128 16.55 -29.96 -4.75
C ILE A 128 15.96 -31.28 -4.25
N ASP A 129 14.63 -31.39 -4.24
CA ASP A 129 13.89 -32.58 -3.83
C ASP A 129 12.85 -32.98 -4.89
N PRO A 130 13.13 -34.02 -5.71
CA PRO A 130 12.17 -34.51 -6.71
C PRO A 130 10.85 -35.04 -6.11
N GLN A 131 10.77 -35.26 -4.80
CA GLN A 131 9.53 -35.63 -4.10
C GLN A 131 8.78 -34.42 -3.52
N PHE A 132 9.33 -33.22 -3.65
CA PHE A 132 8.65 -31.99 -3.28
C PHE A 132 7.31 -31.93 -4.02
N ASP A 133 6.25 -31.57 -3.30
CA ASP A 133 4.86 -31.54 -3.81
C ASP A 133 4.38 -32.86 -4.45
N ARG A 134 4.84 -34.00 -3.94
CA ARG A 134 4.50 -35.35 -4.44
C ARG A 134 2.99 -35.55 -4.66
N HIS A 135 2.15 -34.91 -3.87
CA HIS A 135 0.69 -35.02 -3.96
C HIS A 135 0.05 -33.92 -4.82
N GLY A 136 0.84 -33.01 -5.38
CA GLY A 136 0.39 -31.94 -6.27
C GLY A 136 -0.46 -30.89 -5.55
N ASP A 137 -0.25 -30.67 -4.26
CA ASP A 137 -1.01 -29.68 -3.50
C ASP A 137 -0.59 -28.25 -3.86
N ILE A 138 0.71 -28.00 -3.89
CA ILE A 138 1.28 -26.72 -4.31
C ILE A 138 0.86 -26.41 -5.76
N ALA A 139 0.97 -27.39 -6.67
CA ALA A 139 0.57 -27.23 -8.06
C ALA A 139 -0.92 -26.85 -8.21
N ARG A 140 -1.81 -27.47 -7.43
CA ARG A 140 -3.26 -27.13 -7.45
C ARG A 140 -3.52 -25.71 -6.93
N ARG A 141 -2.82 -25.31 -5.89
CA ARG A 141 -2.97 -23.95 -5.31
C ARG A 141 -2.42 -22.88 -6.26
N VAL A 142 -1.27 -23.12 -6.91
CA VAL A 142 -0.73 -22.26 -7.97
C VAL A 142 -1.74 -22.11 -9.12
N ALA A 143 -2.31 -23.22 -9.59
CA ALA A 143 -3.32 -23.18 -10.66
C ALA A 143 -4.57 -22.39 -10.25
N ARG A 144 -4.99 -22.45 -8.99
CA ARG A 144 -6.08 -21.62 -8.47
C ARG A 144 -5.75 -20.15 -8.49
N ILE A 145 -4.56 -19.77 -8.02
CA ILE A 145 -4.07 -18.37 -8.07
C ILE A 145 -4.01 -17.87 -9.52
N GLU A 146 -3.56 -18.71 -10.46
CA GLU A 146 -3.51 -18.37 -11.90
C GLU A 146 -4.90 -18.05 -12.47
N ILE A 147 -5.92 -18.84 -12.10
CA ILE A 147 -7.32 -18.61 -12.52
C ILE A 147 -7.83 -17.28 -11.95
N ASP A 148 -7.63 -17.05 -10.65
CA ASP A 148 -8.12 -15.86 -9.98
C ASP A 148 -7.36 -14.58 -10.48
N LEU A 149 -6.05 -14.70 -10.78
CA LEU A 149 -5.27 -13.65 -11.42
C LEU A 149 -5.77 -13.32 -12.82
N LYS A 150 -6.16 -14.35 -13.60
CA LYS A 150 -6.74 -14.12 -14.93
C LYS A 150 -8.05 -13.34 -14.85
N ALA A 151 -8.88 -13.63 -13.86
CA ALA A 151 -10.11 -12.87 -13.61
C ALA A 151 -9.81 -11.43 -13.22
N LEU A 152 -8.75 -11.19 -12.40
CA LEU A 152 -8.28 -9.84 -12.05
C LEU A 152 -7.81 -9.07 -13.28
N GLU A 153 -6.95 -9.66 -14.13
CA GLU A 153 -6.46 -9.07 -15.38
C GLU A 153 -7.60 -8.59 -16.29
N ILE A 154 -8.60 -9.45 -16.50
CA ILE A 154 -9.76 -9.10 -17.33
C ILE A 154 -10.60 -8.00 -16.69
N THR A 155 -10.76 -8.00 -15.37
CA THR A 155 -11.51 -6.98 -14.65
C THR A 155 -10.81 -5.61 -14.74
N GLU A 156 -9.49 -5.57 -14.61
CA GLU A 156 -8.69 -4.34 -14.83
C GLU A 156 -8.87 -3.81 -16.25
N LEU A 157 -8.78 -4.66 -17.26
CA LEU A 157 -8.95 -4.25 -18.66
C LEU A 157 -10.36 -3.69 -18.92
N ARG A 158 -11.40 -4.25 -18.30
CA ARG A 158 -12.77 -3.74 -18.41
C ARG A 158 -12.91 -2.35 -17.80
N ILE A 159 -12.35 -2.13 -16.61
CA ILE A 159 -12.38 -0.82 -15.95
C ILE A 159 -11.58 0.20 -16.76
N LEU A 160 -10.38 -0.17 -17.24
CA LEU A 160 -9.56 0.68 -18.09
C LEU A 160 -10.31 1.09 -19.38
N SER A 161 -10.99 0.16 -20.02
CA SER A 161 -11.80 0.43 -21.21
C SER A 161 -12.95 1.41 -20.90
N ALA A 162 -13.63 1.24 -19.77
CA ALA A 162 -14.70 2.14 -19.36
C ALA A 162 -14.18 3.57 -19.07
N VAL A 163 -13.05 3.69 -18.37
CA VAL A 163 -12.39 4.99 -18.07
C VAL A 163 -11.90 5.65 -19.36
N SER A 164 -11.31 4.89 -20.29
CA SER A 164 -10.87 5.40 -21.60
C SER A 164 -12.03 5.89 -22.46
N GLY A 165 -13.24 5.36 -22.24
CA GLY A 165 -14.48 5.83 -22.85
C GLY A 165 -15.09 7.07 -22.17
N GLY A 166 -14.40 7.71 -21.22
CA GLY A 166 -14.86 8.89 -20.48
C GLY A 166 -15.71 8.58 -19.25
N GLY A 167 -15.80 7.32 -18.82
CA GLY A 167 -16.45 6.92 -17.58
C GLY A 167 -15.54 7.11 -16.35
N ASN A 168 -16.12 7.07 -15.17
CA ASN A 168 -15.36 7.03 -13.92
C ASN A 168 -15.10 5.57 -13.50
N PRO A 169 -13.99 5.29 -12.77
CA PRO A 169 -13.82 4.02 -12.10
C PRO A 169 -14.98 3.85 -11.11
N GLY A 170 -15.82 2.87 -11.34
CA GLY A 170 -16.98 2.59 -10.48
C GLY A 170 -16.57 1.92 -9.15
N PRO A 171 -17.54 1.43 -8.38
CA PRO A 171 -17.28 0.65 -7.15
C PRO A 171 -16.46 -0.63 -7.42
N GLU A 172 -16.38 -1.06 -8.68
CA GLU A 172 -15.55 -2.17 -9.15
C GLU A 172 -14.06 -1.99 -8.83
N SER A 173 -13.59 -0.74 -8.73
CA SER A 173 -12.21 -0.43 -8.30
C SER A 173 -11.90 -0.97 -6.90
N SER A 174 -12.90 -1.01 -6.01
CA SER A 174 -12.76 -1.62 -4.68
C SER A 174 -12.63 -3.15 -4.74
N ILE A 175 -13.28 -3.79 -5.72
CA ILE A 175 -13.15 -5.24 -5.96
C ILE A 175 -11.73 -5.55 -6.41
N LEU A 176 -11.15 -4.73 -7.30
CA LEU A 176 -9.76 -4.91 -7.72
C LEU A 176 -8.80 -4.87 -6.53
N LYS A 177 -8.93 -3.88 -5.64
CA LYS A 177 -8.09 -3.79 -4.44
C LYS A 177 -8.17 -5.08 -3.60
N ILE A 178 -9.38 -5.53 -3.29
CA ILE A 178 -9.59 -6.74 -2.46
C ILE A 178 -9.01 -7.96 -3.15
N ALA A 179 -9.29 -8.16 -4.45
CA ALA A 179 -8.81 -9.32 -5.20
C ALA A 179 -7.28 -9.33 -5.29
N THR A 180 -6.65 -8.16 -5.57
CA THR A 180 -5.21 -8.01 -5.60
C THR A 180 -4.57 -8.40 -4.27
N VAL A 181 -5.04 -7.82 -3.16
CA VAL A 181 -4.48 -8.08 -1.83
C VAL A 181 -4.62 -9.56 -1.45
N ASN A 182 -5.77 -10.17 -1.73
CA ASN A 182 -5.98 -11.61 -1.46
C ASN A 182 -5.01 -12.49 -2.25
N LEU A 183 -4.76 -12.17 -3.51
CA LEU A 183 -3.80 -12.90 -4.35
C LEU A 183 -2.37 -12.70 -3.85
N GLU A 184 -1.96 -11.47 -3.55
CA GLU A 184 -0.63 -11.19 -2.99
C GLU A 184 -0.41 -11.92 -1.67
N GLN A 185 -1.39 -11.92 -0.77
CA GLN A 185 -1.31 -12.64 0.50
C GLN A 185 -1.18 -14.15 0.28
N ALA A 186 -1.95 -14.73 -0.64
CA ALA A 186 -1.88 -16.15 -0.97
C ALA A 186 -0.50 -16.53 -1.56
N ILE A 187 0.04 -15.71 -2.47
CA ILE A 187 1.36 -15.92 -3.06
C ILE A 187 2.47 -15.82 -2.00
N ASN A 188 2.41 -14.81 -1.15
CA ASN A 188 3.41 -14.63 -0.08
C ASN A 188 3.39 -15.79 0.93
N GLU A 189 2.19 -16.25 1.32
CA GLU A 189 2.02 -17.39 2.22
C GLU A 189 2.61 -18.66 1.60
N MET A 190 2.30 -18.94 0.33
CA MET A 190 2.88 -20.08 -0.38
C MET A 190 4.38 -19.96 -0.55
N SER A 191 4.92 -18.75 -0.78
CA SER A 191 6.36 -18.55 -0.89
C SER A 191 7.09 -18.89 0.42
N VAL A 192 6.51 -18.52 1.58
CA VAL A 192 7.05 -18.91 2.89
C VAL A 192 6.98 -20.43 3.07
N GLU A 193 5.86 -21.06 2.70
CA GLU A 193 5.65 -22.51 2.79
C GLU A 193 6.67 -23.30 1.94
N VAL A 194 6.86 -22.88 0.68
CA VAL A 194 7.80 -23.52 -0.25
C VAL A 194 9.24 -23.42 0.24
N LEU A 195 9.63 -22.26 0.79
CA LEU A 195 10.97 -22.06 1.36
C LEU A 195 11.18 -22.74 2.71
N GLY A 196 10.09 -22.98 3.47
CA GLY A 196 10.19 -23.53 4.82
C GLY A 196 11.10 -22.69 5.71
N TYR A 197 12.02 -23.33 6.43
CA TYR A 197 12.95 -22.63 7.33
C TYR A 197 13.89 -21.66 6.62
N ALA A 198 14.22 -21.87 5.33
CA ALA A 198 15.05 -20.97 4.57
C ALA A 198 14.40 -19.59 4.36
N ALA A 199 13.08 -19.48 4.49
CA ALA A 199 12.38 -18.20 4.43
C ALA A 199 12.78 -17.23 5.56
N PHE A 200 13.23 -17.73 6.69
CA PHE A 200 13.59 -16.93 7.87
C PHE A 200 15.05 -16.47 7.87
N GLU A 201 15.83 -16.84 6.87
CA GLU A 201 17.21 -16.39 6.74
C GLU A 201 17.25 -14.92 6.27
N MET A 202 17.69 -14.02 7.14
CA MET A 202 17.78 -12.59 6.86
C MET A 202 18.89 -12.22 5.87
N ASN A 203 19.81 -13.16 5.54
CA ASN A 203 20.92 -12.90 4.62
C ASN A 203 21.37 -14.16 3.84
N PRO A 204 20.54 -14.64 2.89
CA PRO A 204 20.81 -15.85 2.12
C PRO A 204 22.06 -15.74 1.21
N VAL A 205 22.51 -14.53 0.90
CA VAL A 205 23.71 -14.28 0.05
C VAL A 205 24.98 -14.82 0.73
N ALA A 206 25.05 -14.75 2.05
CA ALA A 206 26.23 -15.21 2.83
C ALA A 206 26.41 -16.74 2.79
N GLN A 207 25.43 -17.50 2.34
CA GLN A 207 25.44 -18.97 2.38
C GLN A 207 25.52 -19.64 1.00
N GLY A 208 25.69 -18.86 -0.08
CA GLY A 208 25.87 -19.42 -1.44
C GLY A 208 24.59 -20.05 -2.02
N ASN A 209 23.41 -19.64 -1.56
CA ASN A 209 22.13 -20.14 -2.07
C ASN A 209 21.93 -19.69 -3.54
N PRO A 210 21.76 -20.61 -4.52
CA PRO A 210 21.61 -20.29 -5.92
C PRO A 210 20.26 -19.67 -6.30
N VAL A 211 19.26 -19.74 -5.42
CA VAL A 211 17.98 -19.10 -5.63
C VAL A 211 18.14 -17.62 -5.36
N ARG A 212 17.76 -16.76 -6.31
CA ARG A 212 17.75 -15.29 -6.24
C ARG A 212 17.71 -14.78 -4.79
N ALA A 213 18.89 -14.54 -4.24
CA ALA A 213 19.09 -14.20 -2.83
C ALA A 213 18.31 -12.95 -2.40
N ASP A 214 18.15 -11.99 -3.31
CA ASP A 214 17.37 -10.76 -3.16
C ASP A 214 15.87 -11.03 -2.99
N TYR A 215 15.30 -11.99 -3.73
CA TYR A 215 13.89 -12.34 -3.57
C TYR A 215 13.63 -13.12 -2.29
N VAL A 216 14.44 -14.14 -1.99
CA VAL A 216 14.28 -14.97 -0.77
C VAL A 216 14.32 -14.11 0.50
N SER A 217 15.28 -13.17 0.59
CA SER A 217 15.39 -12.27 1.74
C SER A 217 14.19 -11.33 1.92
N SER A 218 13.40 -11.11 0.86
CA SER A 218 12.21 -10.26 0.90
C SER A 218 10.91 -11.01 1.18
N VAL A 219 10.89 -12.35 1.16
CA VAL A 219 9.65 -13.14 1.25
C VAL A 219 8.97 -12.97 2.61
N VAL A 220 9.68 -13.15 3.73
CA VAL A 220 9.08 -12.98 5.05
C VAL A 220 8.72 -11.51 5.36
N PRO A 221 9.58 -10.51 5.09
CA PRO A 221 9.18 -9.12 5.19
C PRO A 221 7.90 -8.80 4.42
N ARG A 222 7.77 -9.22 3.17
CA ARG A 222 6.55 -9.04 2.38
C ARG A 222 5.33 -9.73 2.98
N TYR A 223 5.49 -10.99 3.40
CA TYR A 223 4.43 -11.74 4.06
C TYR A 223 3.90 -10.99 5.28
N LEU A 224 4.78 -10.43 6.11
CA LEU A 224 4.41 -9.69 7.31
C LEU A 224 3.78 -8.32 6.97
N ASN A 225 4.35 -7.58 6.01
CA ASN A 225 3.87 -6.27 5.61
C ASN A 225 2.48 -6.33 4.95
N ASN A 226 2.25 -7.32 4.06
CA ASN A 226 1.00 -7.47 3.35
C ASN A 226 -0.19 -7.90 4.24
N ARG A 227 0.04 -8.30 5.49
CA ARG A 227 -1.05 -8.53 6.46
C ARG A 227 -1.85 -7.25 6.77
N ALA A 228 -1.23 -6.08 6.64
CA ALA A 228 -1.86 -4.78 6.87
C ALA A 228 -2.53 -4.18 5.62
N ALA A 229 -2.37 -4.80 4.45
CA ALA A 229 -2.84 -4.24 3.17
C ALA A 229 -4.35 -4.42 2.91
N SER A 230 -5.04 -5.26 3.68
CA SER A 230 -6.47 -5.59 3.51
C SER A 230 -7.42 -4.61 4.16
#